data_f5d8adacaf0400d1d1399fbe62f6e58c
#
_entry.id   f5d8adacaf0400d1d1399fbe62f6e58c
#
_cell.length_a   1.000
_cell.length_b   1.000
_cell.length_c   1.000
_cell.angle_alpha   90.00
_cell.angle_beta   90.00
_cell.angle_gamma   90.00
#
_symmetry.space_group_name_H-M   'P 1'
#
loop_
_entity.id
_entity.type
_entity.pdbx_description
1 polymer ?
#
loop_
_entity_poly.entity_id
_entity_poly.type
_entity_poly.pdbx_seq_one_letter_code
_entity_poly.pdbx_strand_id
1 'polypeptide(L)'
;MIYRSKETVCSITVPRDPEYLALVQDILEHPLVRSMEAYTQHGETSCLRHSINVSYLSYLYCRDHGWQARAAARAGLLHDLFLYDWHFHAKETGNYFHGLTHPRRALENAQRLFSLTDREKNIILRHMWPLTPIPPKSVEGFVLLYADKFCGTAEVAGRIKHLLGPVLRPRQSV
;
A
#
# COMPACT_ATOMS: atom_id res chain seq x y z
N MET A 1 -39.81 -10.69 -0.97
CA MET A 1 -38.83 -10.30 0.08
C MET A 1 -37.59 -9.84 -0.65
N ILE A 2 -37.43 -8.51 -0.86
CA ILE A 2 -36.41 -7.93 -1.74
C ILE A 2 -35.17 -7.70 -0.89
N TYR A 3 -34.11 -8.45 -1.18
CA TYR A 3 -32.80 -8.26 -0.57
C TYR A 3 -32.19 -6.98 -1.14
N ARG A 4 -32.33 -5.88 -0.41
CA ARG A 4 -31.66 -4.61 -0.72
C ARG A 4 -30.18 -4.78 -0.33
N SER A 5 -29.31 -5.04 -1.32
CA SER A 5 -27.88 -4.91 -1.17
C SER A 5 -27.56 -3.48 -0.74
N LYS A 6 -27.05 -3.33 0.49
CA LYS A 6 -26.40 -2.09 0.93
C LYS A 6 -25.13 -1.98 0.10
N GLU A 7 -25.17 -1.18 -0.95
CA GLU A 7 -23.96 -0.61 -1.55
C GLU A 7 -23.29 0.26 -0.49
N THR A 8 -22.37 -0.35 0.24
CA THR A 8 -21.40 0.42 1.03
C THR A 8 -20.46 1.05 0.05
N VAL A 9 -20.80 2.28 -0.38
CA VAL A 9 -19.88 3.13 -1.13
C VAL A 9 -18.71 3.40 -0.19
N CYS A 10 -17.65 2.62 -0.35
CA CYS A 10 -16.41 2.80 0.38
C CYS A 10 -15.79 4.12 -0.05
N SER A 11 -15.88 5.15 0.81
CA SER A 11 -15.31 6.47 0.57
C SER A 11 -13.80 6.46 0.83
N ILE A 12 -13.06 5.63 0.09
CA ILE A 12 -11.60 5.71 0.07
C ILE A 12 -11.25 7.01 -0.63
N THR A 13 -10.69 7.96 0.11
CA THR A 13 -10.21 9.20 -0.48
C THR A 13 -8.89 8.93 -1.20
N VAL A 14 -8.95 8.54 -2.46
CA VAL A 14 -7.77 8.45 -3.32
C VAL A 14 -7.26 9.89 -3.56
N PRO A 15 -5.94 10.13 -3.52
CA PRO A 15 -5.38 11.44 -3.82
C PRO A 15 -5.83 11.95 -5.20
N ARG A 16 -6.26 13.20 -5.27
CA ARG A 16 -6.65 13.85 -6.53
C ARG A 16 -5.43 14.46 -7.23
N ASP A 17 -4.41 13.65 -7.46
CA ASP A 17 -3.18 14.01 -8.16
C ASP A 17 -3.20 13.29 -9.52
N PRO A 18 -3.41 14.01 -10.66
CA PRO A 18 -3.52 13.37 -11.97
C PRO A 18 -2.25 12.61 -12.39
N GLU A 19 -1.07 13.12 -12.02
CA GLU A 19 0.20 12.46 -12.36
C GLU A 19 0.32 11.14 -11.61
N TYR A 20 0.01 11.14 -10.30
CA TYR A 20 0.00 9.92 -9.51
C TYR A 20 -1.04 8.91 -10.05
N LEU A 21 -2.27 9.38 -10.30
CA LEU A 21 -3.34 8.52 -10.80
C LEU A 21 -2.98 7.84 -12.11
N ALA A 22 -2.36 8.57 -13.05
CA ALA A 22 -1.90 8.00 -14.31
C ALA A 22 -0.91 6.85 -14.14
N LEU A 23 -0.17 6.79 -13.03
CA LEU A 23 0.81 5.74 -12.73
C LEU A 23 0.19 4.48 -12.13
N VAL A 24 -0.95 4.60 -11.45
CA VAL A 24 -1.48 3.55 -10.56
C VAL A 24 -2.93 3.18 -10.82
N GLN A 25 -3.61 3.83 -11.77
CA GLN A 25 -5.04 3.60 -12.04
C GLN A 25 -5.33 2.13 -12.36
N ASP A 26 -4.51 1.49 -13.17
CA ASP A 26 -4.62 0.08 -13.51
C ASP A 26 -4.64 -0.84 -12.27
N ILE A 27 -3.88 -0.47 -11.24
CA ILE A 27 -3.81 -1.19 -9.97
C ILE A 27 -5.05 -0.87 -9.12
N LEU A 28 -5.39 0.41 -8.97
CA LEU A 28 -6.52 0.85 -8.14
C LEU A 28 -7.88 0.32 -8.63
N GLU A 29 -8.04 0.12 -9.93
CA GLU A 29 -9.28 -0.38 -10.54
C GLU A 29 -9.39 -1.92 -10.48
N HIS A 30 -8.30 -2.62 -10.18
CA HIS A 30 -8.30 -4.08 -10.19
C HIS A 30 -9.12 -4.66 -9.02
N PRO A 31 -10.09 -5.58 -9.29
CA PRO A 31 -11.02 -6.09 -8.26
C PRO A 31 -10.33 -6.71 -7.04
N LEU A 32 -9.23 -7.47 -7.23
CA LEU A 32 -8.49 -8.07 -6.12
C LEU A 32 -7.72 -7.04 -5.28
N VAL A 33 -7.28 -5.93 -5.87
CA VAL A 33 -6.70 -4.81 -5.10
C VAL A 33 -7.79 -4.12 -4.30
N ARG A 34 -8.95 -3.88 -4.89
CA ARG A 34 -10.11 -3.31 -4.17
C ARG A 34 -10.59 -4.20 -3.02
N SER A 35 -10.47 -5.52 -3.14
CA SER A 35 -10.86 -6.44 -2.06
C SER A 35 -10.00 -6.28 -0.79
N MET A 36 -8.81 -5.64 -0.87
CA MET A 36 -7.99 -5.30 0.29
C MET A 36 -8.68 -4.36 1.28
N GLU A 37 -9.77 -3.71 0.87
CA GLU A 37 -10.62 -2.91 1.76
C GLU A 37 -11.29 -3.74 2.86
N ALA A 38 -11.52 -5.02 2.60
CA ALA A 38 -12.14 -5.94 3.56
C ALA A 38 -11.19 -6.38 4.70
N TYR A 39 -9.88 -6.15 4.53
CA TYR A 39 -8.86 -6.59 5.51
C TYR A 39 -8.36 -5.40 6.32
N THR A 40 -8.36 -5.53 7.64
CA THR A 40 -7.80 -4.52 8.55
C THR A 40 -6.27 -4.65 8.58
N GLN A 41 -5.55 -3.52 8.42
CA GLN A 41 -4.10 -3.49 8.49
C GLN A 41 -3.62 -2.99 9.86
N HIS A 42 -3.92 -1.75 10.21
CA HIS A 42 -3.52 -1.13 11.48
C HIS A 42 -4.68 -0.35 12.09
N GLY A 43 -5.02 -0.64 13.36
CA GLY A 43 -6.14 0.01 14.03
C GLY A 43 -7.45 -0.20 13.27
N GLU A 44 -8.08 0.88 12.80
CA GLU A 44 -9.30 0.85 11.99
C GLU A 44 -9.03 1.03 10.48
N THR A 45 -7.75 1.08 10.08
CA THR A 45 -7.36 1.33 8.68
C THR A 45 -7.36 0.03 7.89
N SER A 46 -8.04 0.01 6.75
CA SER A 46 -8.02 -1.12 5.82
C SER A 46 -6.65 -1.26 5.15
N CYS A 47 -6.32 -2.47 4.72
CA CYS A 47 -5.09 -2.77 3.98
C CYS A 47 -4.99 -1.94 2.69
N LEU A 48 -6.11 -1.74 1.97
CA LEU A 48 -6.14 -0.88 0.79
C LEU A 48 -5.84 0.58 1.15
N ARG A 49 -6.46 1.11 2.20
CA ARG A 49 -6.24 2.50 2.62
C ARG A 49 -4.79 2.72 3.03
N HIS A 50 -4.24 1.80 3.82
CA HIS A 50 -2.82 1.82 4.20
C HIS A 50 -1.93 1.84 2.95
N SER A 51 -2.15 0.90 2.02
CA SER A 51 -1.36 0.82 0.78
C SER A 51 -1.45 2.07 -0.08
N ILE A 52 -2.61 2.74 -0.17
CA ILE A 52 -2.74 4.04 -0.85
C ILE A 52 -1.90 5.11 -0.15
N ASN A 53 -1.94 5.19 1.18
CA ASN A 53 -1.17 6.17 1.94
C ASN A 53 0.34 5.98 1.73
N VAL A 54 0.83 4.74 1.86
CA VAL A 54 2.24 4.39 1.63
C VAL A 54 2.67 4.70 0.21
N SER A 55 1.85 4.31 -0.77
CA SER A 55 2.09 4.55 -2.20
C SER A 55 2.24 6.04 -2.50
N TYR A 56 1.28 6.85 -2.06
CA TYR A 56 1.26 8.27 -2.37
C TYR A 56 2.39 9.03 -1.67
N LEU A 57 2.66 8.72 -0.40
CA LEU A 57 3.77 9.32 0.33
C LEU A 57 5.13 8.99 -0.33
N SER A 58 5.32 7.73 -0.71
CA SER A 58 6.52 7.28 -1.42
C SER A 58 6.67 7.94 -2.79
N TYR A 59 5.57 8.08 -3.53
CA TYR A 59 5.52 8.79 -4.82
C TYR A 59 5.96 10.25 -4.66
N LEU A 60 5.34 10.99 -3.75
CA LEU A 60 5.65 12.41 -3.52
C LEU A 60 7.13 12.60 -3.20
N TYR A 61 7.64 11.80 -2.26
CA TYR A 61 9.04 11.93 -1.84
C TYR A 61 10.00 11.61 -2.99
N CYS A 62 9.76 10.54 -3.74
CA CYS A 62 10.61 10.17 -4.88
C CYS A 62 10.52 11.19 -6.02
N ARG A 63 9.33 11.71 -6.32
CA ARG A 63 9.13 12.77 -7.34
C ARG A 63 9.92 14.02 -7.00
N ASP A 64 9.82 14.49 -5.77
CA ASP A 64 10.45 15.74 -5.34
C ASP A 64 11.98 15.64 -5.30
N HIS A 65 12.54 14.43 -5.27
CA HIS A 65 13.97 14.16 -5.31
C HIS A 65 14.48 13.68 -6.69
N GLY A 66 13.62 13.62 -7.69
CA GLY A 66 13.98 13.15 -9.04
C GLY A 66 14.29 11.66 -9.14
N TRP A 67 13.80 10.83 -8.19
CA TRP A 67 13.95 9.38 -8.20
C TRP A 67 12.81 8.68 -8.95
N GLN A 68 12.83 7.36 -9.02
CA GLN A 68 11.85 6.57 -9.79
C GLN A 68 10.46 6.54 -9.09
N ALA A 69 9.77 7.68 -9.12
CA ALA A 69 8.48 7.89 -8.46
C ALA A 69 7.42 6.87 -8.90
N ARG A 70 7.42 6.47 -10.21
CA ARG A 70 6.54 5.43 -10.73
C ARG A 70 6.73 4.10 -9.99
N ALA A 71 7.98 3.68 -9.82
CA ALA A 71 8.28 2.41 -9.15
C ALA A 71 7.88 2.46 -7.66
N ALA A 72 8.11 3.58 -6.98
CA ALA A 72 7.69 3.79 -5.60
C ALA A 72 6.17 3.76 -5.45
N ALA A 73 5.42 4.45 -6.33
CA ALA A 73 3.97 4.47 -6.33
C ALA A 73 3.37 3.08 -6.51
N ARG A 74 3.75 2.37 -7.57
CA ARG A 74 3.21 1.06 -7.91
C ARG A 74 3.56 0.00 -6.86
N ALA A 75 4.82 -0.04 -6.44
CA ALA A 75 5.25 -0.96 -5.39
C ALA A 75 4.54 -0.66 -4.05
N GLY A 76 4.30 0.62 -3.73
CA GLY A 76 3.57 1.03 -2.54
C GLY A 76 2.13 0.54 -2.48
N LEU A 77 1.41 0.51 -3.62
CA LEU A 77 0.07 -0.07 -3.66
C LEU A 77 0.05 -1.61 -3.54
N LEU A 78 1.15 -2.27 -3.91
CA LEU A 78 1.22 -3.71 -4.04
C LEU A 78 2.00 -4.39 -2.90
N HIS A 79 2.67 -3.62 -2.01
CA HIS A 79 3.57 -4.19 -1.02
C HIS A 79 2.89 -5.14 -0.04
N ASP A 80 1.61 -4.90 0.24
CA ASP A 80 0.76 -5.68 1.16
C ASP A 80 -0.36 -6.44 0.45
N LEU A 81 -0.19 -6.80 -0.84
CA LEU A 81 -1.17 -7.56 -1.61
C LEU A 81 -1.14 -9.07 -1.24
N PHE A 82 -1.26 -9.38 0.06
CA PHE A 82 -1.27 -10.76 0.54
C PHE A 82 -2.66 -11.43 0.51
N LEU A 83 -3.77 -10.67 0.43
CA LEU A 83 -5.15 -11.10 0.16
C LEU A 83 -5.73 -12.09 1.21
N TYR A 84 -5.43 -11.89 2.49
CA TYR A 84 -6.04 -12.60 3.62
C TYR A 84 -6.04 -11.72 4.86
N ASP A 85 -6.91 -12.04 5.84
CA ASP A 85 -6.89 -11.38 7.16
C ASP A 85 -5.77 -11.97 8.01
N TRP A 86 -4.67 -11.23 8.19
CA TRP A 86 -3.50 -11.70 8.91
C TRP A 86 -3.73 -11.88 10.42
N HIS A 87 -4.77 -11.25 11.00
CA HIS A 87 -5.13 -11.41 12.40
C HIS A 87 -5.69 -12.80 12.70
N PHE A 88 -6.34 -13.42 11.73
CA PHE A 88 -6.92 -14.77 11.84
C PHE A 88 -6.08 -15.84 11.17
N HIS A 89 -5.30 -15.47 10.17
CA HIS A 89 -4.50 -16.41 9.36
C HIS A 89 -3.60 -17.33 10.18
N ALA A 90 -2.98 -16.80 11.23
CA ALA A 90 -2.12 -17.59 12.11
C ALA A 90 -2.87 -18.74 12.81
N LYS A 91 -4.11 -18.50 13.25
CA LYS A 91 -4.96 -19.49 13.90
C LYS A 91 -5.44 -20.57 12.93
N GLU A 92 -5.71 -20.19 11.69
CA GLU A 92 -6.24 -21.09 10.66
C GLU A 92 -5.15 -21.95 10.02
N THR A 93 -3.95 -21.42 9.83
CA THR A 93 -2.88 -22.06 9.05
C THR A 93 -1.67 -22.50 9.88
N GLY A 94 -1.59 -22.10 11.16
CA GLY A 94 -0.42 -22.31 12.00
C GLY A 94 0.79 -21.43 11.63
N ASN A 95 0.64 -20.49 10.68
CA ASN A 95 1.71 -19.60 10.24
C ASN A 95 1.73 -18.30 11.06
N TYR A 96 2.49 -18.31 12.15
CA TYR A 96 2.66 -17.17 13.07
C TYR A 96 3.68 -16.13 12.57
N PHE A 97 4.38 -16.39 11.46
CA PHE A 97 5.46 -15.54 10.95
C PHE A 97 5.01 -14.61 9.81
N HIS A 98 3.80 -14.02 9.93
CA HIS A 98 3.25 -13.12 8.90
C HIS A 98 4.26 -12.06 8.46
N GLY A 99 4.90 -11.36 9.39
CA GLY A 99 5.89 -10.32 9.08
C GLY A 99 7.08 -10.77 8.22
N LEU A 100 7.44 -12.07 8.27
CA LEU A 100 8.52 -12.63 7.46
C LEU A 100 8.03 -13.16 6.10
N THR A 101 6.78 -13.58 6.01
CA THR A 101 6.27 -14.33 4.85
C THR A 101 5.40 -13.51 3.91
N HIS A 102 4.70 -12.46 4.41
CA HIS A 102 3.80 -11.68 3.57
C HIS A 102 4.49 -10.94 2.40
N PRO A 103 5.76 -10.44 2.49
CA PRO A 103 6.36 -9.77 1.33
C PRO A 103 6.48 -10.69 0.11
N ARG A 104 6.81 -11.97 0.35
CA ARG A 104 6.86 -12.95 -0.73
C ARG A 104 5.47 -13.22 -1.30
N ARG A 105 4.47 -13.39 -0.45
CA ARG A 105 3.08 -13.62 -0.86
C ARG A 105 2.54 -12.43 -1.65
N ALA A 106 2.78 -11.21 -1.18
CA ALA A 106 2.40 -9.99 -1.88
C ALA A 106 3.04 -9.91 -3.26
N LEU A 107 4.35 -10.22 -3.36
CA LEU A 107 5.05 -10.25 -4.65
C LEU A 107 4.49 -11.30 -5.60
N GLU A 108 4.23 -12.53 -5.13
CA GLU A 108 3.65 -13.60 -5.93
C GLU A 108 2.28 -13.20 -6.51
N ASN A 109 1.42 -12.62 -5.68
CA ASN A 109 0.11 -12.13 -6.12
C ASN A 109 0.26 -10.97 -7.11
N ALA A 110 1.11 -10.00 -6.82
CA ALA A 110 1.34 -8.85 -7.70
C ALA A 110 1.88 -9.26 -9.07
N GLN A 111 2.79 -10.23 -9.15
CA GLN A 111 3.34 -10.73 -10.41
C GLN A 111 2.33 -11.52 -11.26
N ARG A 112 1.33 -12.13 -10.62
CA ARG A 112 0.23 -12.82 -11.35
C ARG A 112 -0.73 -11.82 -12.02
N LEU A 113 -0.86 -10.62 -11.46
CA LEU A 113 -1.86 -9.64 -11.88
C LEU A 113 -1.28 -8.52 -12.74
N PHE A 114 -0.01 -8.18 -12.54
CA PHE A 114 0.62 -7.01 -13.17
C PHE A 114 2.01 -7.32 -13.69
N SER A 115 2.37 -6.63 -14.79
CA SER A 115 3.76 -6.62 -15.26
C SER A 115 4.58 -5.69 -14.36
N LEU A 116 5.53 -6.25 -13.61
CA LEU A 116 6.39 -5.53 -12.67
C LEU A 116 7.82 -5.46 -13.17
N THR A 117 8.43 -4.30 -13.01
CA THR A 117 9.87 -4.12 -13.19
C THR A 117 10.65 -4.83 -12.07
N ASP A 118 11.91 -5.15 -12.29
CA ASP A 118 12.75 -5.76 -11.25
C ASP A 118 12.94 -4.84 -10.02
N ARG A 119 12.87 -3.53 -10.23
CA ARG A 119 12.87 -2.56 -9.14
C ARG A 119 11.62 -2.69 -8.29
N GLU A 120 10.43 -2.69 -8.88
CA GLU A 120 9.16 -2.87 -8.17
C GLU A 120 9.13 -4.20 -7.40
N LYS A 121 9.55 -5.31 -8.03
CA LYS A 121 9.69 -6.62 -7.37
C LYS A 121 10.60 -6.56 -6.14
N ASN A 122 11.76 -5.92 -6.28
CA ASN A 122 12.71 -5.79 -5.18
C ASN A 122 12.14 -4.95 -4.03
N ILE A 123 11.46 -3.84 -4.32
CA ILE A 123 10.83 -2.97 -3.32
C ILE A 123 9.79 -3.78 -2.53
N ILE A 124 8.86 -4.46 -3.22
CA ILE A 124 7.82 -5.29 -2.58
C ILE A 124 8.46 -6.37 -1.71
N LEU A 125 9.46 -7.09 -2.22
CA LEU A 125 10.07 -8.21 -1.50
C LEU A 125 10.88 -7.78 -0.26
N ARG A 126 11.38 -6.54 -0.22
CA ARG A 126 12.34 -6.09 0.81
C ARG A 126 11.79 -5.03 1.76
N HIS A 127 10.50 -4.68 1.68
CA HIS A 127 9.92 -3.62 2.52
C HIS A 127 9.94 -3.93 4.03
N MET A 128 10.10 -5.20 4.42
CA MET A 128 10.17 -5.60 5.83
C MET A 128 11.60 -5.61 6.41
N TRP A 129 12.60 -5.07 5.70
CA TRP A 129 13.92 -4.89 6.31
C TRP A 129 13.84 -3.97 7.55
N PRO A 130 14.58 -4.21 8.67
CA PRO A 130 15.54 -5.28 8.90
C PRO A 130 14.95 -6.59 9.45
N LEU A 131 13.62 -6.71 9.59
CA LEU A 131 12.99 -7.96 10.02
C LEU A 131 13.32 -9.12 9.05
N THR A 132 13.34 -8.83 7.76
CA THR A 132 13.94 -9.71 6.75
C THR A 132 15.39 -9.30 6.52
N PRO A 133 16.36 -10.25 6.44
CA PRO A 133 17.78 -9.91 6.54
C PRO A 133 18.38 -9.18 5.35
N ILE A 134 17.73 -9.17 4.17
CA ILE A 134 18.26 -8.59 2.96
C ILE A 134 17.65 -7.21 2.73
N PRO A 135 18.46 -6.12 2.67
CA PRO A 135 17.95 -4.76 2.49
C PRO A 135 17.42 -4.50 1.07
N PRO A 136 16.63 -3.44 0.87
CA PRO A 136 16.29 -2.91 -0.45
C PRO A 136 17.56 -2.59 -1.27
N LYS A 137 17.47 -2.78 -2.61
CA LYS A 137 18.58 -2.49 -3.53
C LYS A 137 18.55 -1.07 -4.09
N SER A 138 17.51 -0.31 -3.82
CA SER A 138 17.31 1.03 -4.38
C SER A 138 16.83 2.02 -3.32
N VAL A 139 17.05 3.29 -3.56
CA VAL A 139 16.60 4.36 -2.66
C VAL A 139 15.08 4.38 -2.50
N GLU A 140 14.33 4.10 -3.56
CA GLU A 140 12.88 4.02 -3.53
C GLU A 140 12.39 2.91 -2.59
N GLY A 141 13.15 1.81 -2.49
CA GLY A 141 12.86 0.75 -1.54
C GLY A 141 13.02 1.19 -0.08
N PHE A 142 14.01 2.00 0.23
CA PHE A 142 14.17 2.60 1.55
C PHE A 142 13.08 3.64 1.81
N VAL A 143 12.73 4.46 0.82
CA VAL A 143 11.63 5.43 0.94
C VAL A 143 10.32 4.71 1.27
N LEU A 144 9.99 3.64 0.55
CA LEU A 144 8.77 2.87 0.82
C LEU A 144 8.81 2.25 2.21
N LEU A 145 9.92 1.67 2.63
CA LEU A 145 10.09 1.11 3.96
C LEU A 145 9.81 2.15 5.06
N TYR A 146 10.35 3.36 4.91
CA TYR A 146 10.06 4.46 5.84
C TYR A 146 8.61 4.91 5.79
N ALA A 147 8.05 5.06 4.60
CA ALA A 147 6.65 5.44 4.41
C ALA A 147 5.69 4.43 5.07
N ASP A 148 5.94 3.13 4.88
CA ASP A 148 5.18 2.06 5.50
C ASP A 148 5.21 2.14 7.04
N LYS A 149 6.40 2.23 7.65
CA LYS A 149 6.54 2.34 9.11
C LYS A 149 5.91 3.63 9.64
N PHE A 150 6.08 4.74 8.92
CA PHE A 150 5.47 6.02 9.28
C PHE A 150 3.94 5.94 9.24
N CYS A 151 3.37 5.44 8.14
CA CYS A 151 1.92 5.29 7.99
C CYS A 151 1.35 4.36 9.05
N GLY A 152 1.94 3.16 9.23
CA GLY A 152 1.47 2.20 10.23
C GLY A 152 1.49 2.78 11.66
N THR A 153 2.57 3.49 12.04
CA THR A 153 2.66 4.14 13.35
C THR A 153 1.61 5.24 13.51
N ALA A 154 1.42 6.08 12.47
CA ALA A 154 0.46 7.17 12.49
C ALA A 154 -0.99 6.66 12.51
N GLU A 155 -1.28 5.55 11.83
CA GLU A 155 -2.59 4.90 11.78
C GLU A 155 -2.96 4.33 13.15
N VAL A 156 -2.03 3.62 13.81
CA VAL A 156 -2.21 3.13 15.18
C VAL A 156 -2.45 4.29 16.14
N ALA A 157 -1.73 5.40 15.99
CA ALA A 157 -1.89 6.57 16.84
C ALA A 157 -3.14 7.42 16.51
N GLY A 158 -3.95 7.06 15.51
CA GLY A 158 -5.12 7.82 15.07
C GLY A 158 -4.81 9.20 14.47
N ARG A 159 -3.54 9.48 14.16
CA ARG A 159 -3.06 10.79 13.70
C ARG A 159 -3.10 11.00 12.18
N ILE A 160 -3.36 9.97 11.41
CA ILE A 160 -3.19 10.05 9.95
C ILE A 160 -4.11 11.07 9.28
N LYS A 161 -5.33 11.24 9.80
CA LYS A 161 -6.28 12.24 9.28
C LYS A 161 -5.73 13.67 9.36
N HIS A 162 -4.93 13.96 10.37
CA HIS A 162 -4.33 15.28 10.56
C HIS A 162 -3.03 15.47 9.78
N LEU A 163 -2.22 14.42 9.65
CA LEU A 163 -0.91 14.50 9.00
C LEU A 163 -1.00 14.54 7.47
N LEU A 164 -1.88 13.75 6.85
CA LEU A 164 -2.01 13.68 5.39
C LEU A 164 -3.09 14.61 4.83
N GLY A 165 -4.00 15.13 5.65
CA GLY A 165 -5.05 16.06 5.22
C GLY A 165 -4.54 17.26 4.43
N PRO A 166 -3.47 17.96 4.85
CA PRO A 166 -2.88 19.07 4.09
C PRO A 166 -2.23 18.62 2.77
N VAL A 167 -1.63 17.44 2.77
CA VAL A 167 -0.94 16.86 1.57
C VAL A 167 -1.96 16.37 0.54
N LEU A 168 -3.14 15.93 1.01
CA LEU A 168 -4.23 15.42 0.17
C LEU A 168 -5.12 16.53 -0.40
N ARG A 169 -4.92 17.80 0.02
CA ARG A 169 -5.64 18.94 -0.59
C ARG A 169 -5.01 19.27 -1.94
N PRO A 170 -5.80 19.42 -3.01
CA PRO A 170 -5.28 19.89 -4.30
C PRO A 170 -4.64 21.26 -4.09
N ARG A 171 -3.45 21.47 -4.66
CA ARG A 171 -2.91 22.83 -4.82
C ARG A 171 -3.95 23.61 -5.62
N GLN A 172 -4.57 24.61 -5.00
CA GLN A 172 -5.37 25.56 -5.74
C GLN A 172 -4.37 26.30 -6.64
N SER A 173 -4.50 26.08 -7.96
CA SER A 173 -3.82 26.90 -8.95
C SER A 173 -4.36 28.32 -8.81
N VAL A 174 -3.47 29.24 -8.46
CA VAL A 174 -3.68 30.69 -8.56
C VAL A 174 -3.62 31.08 -10.02
#